data_9b8d3d23bd937979e681ab0d4d9c60df
#
_entry.id   9b8d3d23bd937979e681ab0d4d9c60df
#
_cell.length_a   1.000
_cell.length_b   1.000
_cell.length_c   1.000
_cell.angle_alpha   90.00
_cell.angle_beta   90.00
_cell.angle_gamma   90.00
#
_symmetry.space_group_name_H-M   'P 1'
#
loop_
_entity.id
_entity.type
_entity.pdbx_description
1 polymer ?
#
loop_
_entity_poly.entity_id
_entity_poly.type
_entity_poly.pdbx_seq_one_letter_code
_entity_poly.pdbx_strand_id
1 'polypeptide(L)'
;MEPLLATILGTAGGTVAVAFAVLTVVGVVLLARRARRTAKAPLPGRTDAGVALVRADEAVRAAADDLAFAQAQFGEERTREFAAVLEAARAAMDKAFALQQKIEDAVPEGERRRKDWAKSIRALADRARTSVEAEAARFATLRRNEESAPETLRLIREQLTAVEGRRAAVAKVLTQLRKDYVESAVAPVAGNLEASDAALAQARAAADTADAAIAASRVTAVTDALTTAQQKGRDAAALLDAVEHRRDELAAALSGVATLALEQKSSLEEARGLRDAPPDADSSELVNDAIGTLEKELAGVKETGRRDPVAELDRLVDAGDALDVAVSTARNQQRRLEGARGALQGALVSARTQISGVEDYIGSHGGGAGSRTKLAEAKRELVLAENASDPVEALDAARRASNRARDADDLARYAGQ
;
A
#
# COMPACT_ATOMS: atom_id res chain seq x y z
N MET A 1 -41.00 -21.51 -13.25
CA MET A 1 -40.46 -22.26 -12.09
C MET A 1 -39.32 -23.13 -12.57
N GLU A 2 -38.17 -22.92 -11.92
CA GLU A 2 -36.87 -23.56 -12.18
C GLU A 2 -36.11 -23.05 -13.41
N PRO A 3 -34.85 -22.57 -13.27
CA PRO A 3 -33.74 -23.28 -12.65
C PRO A 3 -32.82 -22.38 -11.78
N LEU A 4 -32.64 -22.71 -10.52
CA LEU A 4 -31.66 -22.08 -9.60
C LEU A 4 -30.75 -23.13 -8.92
N LEU A 5 -30.28 -24.15 -9.63
CA LEU A 5 -29.46 -25.21 -9.04
C LEU A 5 -28.13 -25.52 -9.76
N ALA A 6 -27.62 -24.63 -10.61
CA ALA A 6 -26.36 -24.87 -11.35
C ALA A 6 -25.13 -24.08 -10.87
N THR A 7 -25.22 -23.26 -9.80
CA THR A 7 -24.12 -22.34 -9.41
C THR A 7 -23.40 -22.71 -8.09
N ILE A 8 -23.70 -23.83 -7.47
CA ILE A 8 -23.14 -24.18 -6.15
C ILE A 8 -22.04 -25.27 -6.19
N LEU A 9 -21.72 -25.86 -7.32
CA LEU A 9 -20.71 -26.94 -7.39
C LEU A 9 -19.27 -26.49 -7.73
N GLY A 10 -19.00 -25.19 -7.94
CA GLY A 10 -17.68 -24.67 -8.33
C GLY A 10 -16.75 -24.23 -7.20
N THR A 11 -17.27 -24.02 -5.97
CA THR A 11 -16.48 -23.43 -4.87
C THR A 11 -16.13 -24.39 -3.74
N ALA A 12 -16.64 -25.61 -3.75
CA ALA A 12 -16.40 -26.58 -2.66
C ALA A 12 -15.06 -27.32 -2.76
N GLY A 13 -14.43 -27.40 -3.94
CA GLY A 13 -13.15 -28.12 -4.12
C GLY A 13 -11.93 -27.39 -3.58
N GLY A 14 -11.92 -26.05 -3.65
CA GLY A 14 -10.79 -25.22 -3.18
C GLY A 14 -10.72 -25.10 -1.66
N THR A 15 -11.85 -25.01 -1.01
CA THR A 15 -11.92 -24.85 0.47
C THR A 15 -11.60 -26.13 1.22
N VAL A 16 -11.91 -27.30 0.66
CA VAL A 16 -11.58 -28.60 1.27
C VAL A 16 -10.08 -28.88 1.21
N ALA A 17 -9.39 -28.55 0.11
CA ALA A 17 -7.93 -28.72 -0.01
C ALA A 17 -7.15 -27.81 0.95
N VAL A 18 -7.57 -26.55 1.12
CA VAL A 18 -6.96 -25.62 2.09
C VAL A 18 -7.25 -26.04 3.53
N ALA A 19 -8.45 -26.53 3.83
CA ALA A 19 -8.80 -27.04 5.16
C ALA A 19 -8.00 -28.31 5.52
N PHE A 20 -7.74 -29.20 4.55
CA PHE A 20 -6.92 -30.41 4.78
C PHE A 20 -5.43 -30.05 4.98
N ALA A 21 -4.89 -29.09 4.24
CA ALA A 21 -3.52 -28.60 4.43
C ALA A 21 -3.34 -27.90 5.79
N VAL A 22 -4.32 -27.12 6.23
CA VAL A 22 -4.30 -26.49 7.56
C VAL A 22 -4.47 -27.52 8.68
N LEU A 23 -5.32 -28.53 8.51
CA LEU A 23 -5.50 -29.61 9.48
C LEU A 23 -4.26 -30.50 9.61
N THR A 24 -3.53 -30.79 8.52
CA THR A 24 -2.28 -31.54 8.58
C THR A 24 -1.17 -30.73 9.25
N VAL A 25 -1.04 -29.43 8.94
CA VAL A 25 -0.06 -28.55 9.62
C VAL A 25 -0.40 -28.39 11.11
N VAL A 26 -1.66 -28.19 11.45
CA VAL A 26 -2.11 -28.13 12.86
C VAL A 26 -1.92 -29.48 13.55
N GLY A 27 -2.18 -30.59 12.88
CA GLY A 27 -1.95 -31.95 13.40
C GLY A 27 -0.48 -32.23 13.68
N VAL A 28 0.42 -31.85 12.77
CA VAL A 28 1.88 -31.98 12.95
C VAL A 28 2.39 -31.05 14.06
N VAL A 29 1.89 -29.82 14.14
CA VAL A 29 2.25 -28.89 15.24
C VAL A 29 1.69 -29.36 16.58
N LEU A 30 0.51 -29.95 16.62
CA LEU A 30 -0.06 -30.52 17.86
C LEU A 30 0.64 -31.81 18.26
N LEU A 31 1.04 -32.67 17.32
CA LEU A 31 1.87 -33.85 17.59
C LEU A 31 3.28 -33.47 18.06
N ALA A 32 3.90 -32.47 17.43
CA ALA A 32 5.18 -31.92 17.88
C ALA A 32 5.08 -31.26 19.27
N ARG A 33 3.95 -30.58 19.56
CA ARG A 33 3.67 -30.03 20.90
C ARG A 33 3.35 -31.12 21.92
N ARG A 34 2.70 -32.22 21.50
CA ARG A 34 2.39 -33.36 22.38
C ARG A 34 3.66 -34.18 22.67
N ALA A 35 4.54 -34.38 21.67
CA ALA A 35 5.85 -35.00 21.88
C ALA A 35 6.74 -34.17 22.83
N ARG A 36 6.63 -32.83 22.80
CA ARG A 36 7.32 -31.95 23.75
C ARG A 36 6.71 -31.97 25.16
N ARG A 37 5.45 -32.41 25.35
CA ARG A 37 4.77 -32.50 26.64
C ARG A 37 4.98 -33.85 27.35
N THR A 38 5.48 -34.88 26.66
CA THR A 38 5.83 -36.16 27.24
C THR A 38 7.29 -36.27 27.71
N ALA A 39 8.08 -35.17 27.58
CA ALA A 39 9.34 -35.09 28.27
C ALA A 39 9.07 -35.15 29.78
N LYS A 40 9.36 -36.33 30.40
CA LYS A 40 9.26 -36.58 31.83
C LYS A 40 9.81 -35.40 32.61
N ALA A 41 9.07 -34.92 33.62
CA ALA A 41 9.53 -33.94 34.58
C ALA A 41 10.92 -34.35 35.13
N PRO A 42 11.87 -33.40 35.27
CA PRO A 42 13.20 -33.73 35.76
C PRO A 42 13.11 -34.34 37.14
N LEU A 43 13.79 -35.46 37.31
CA LEU A 43 13.92 -36.10 38.62
C LEU A 43 14.59 -35.11 39.62
N PRO A 44 14.08 -34.95 40.84
CA PRO A 44 14.66 -34.03 41.81
C PRO A 44 16.14 -34.41 42.09
N GLY A 45 17.04 -33.44 41.86
CA GLY A 45 18.48 -33.61 42.08
C GLY A 45 19.38 -33.55 40.84
N ARG A 46 18.81 -33.50 39.61
CA ARG A 46 19.61 -33.28 38.40
C ARG A 46 19.87 -31.78 38.19
N THR A 47 21.12 -31.40 38.06
CA THR A 47 21.51 -30.02 37.69
C THR A 47 21.06 -29.72 36.27
N ASP A 48 20.75 -28.45 35.95
CA ASP A 48 20.38 -28.02 34.59
C ASP A 48 21.37 -28.50 33.51
N ALA A 49 22.66 -28.60 33.85
CA ALA A 49 23.70 -29.11 32.96
C ALA A 49 23.52 -30.60 32.64
N GLY A 50 23.15 -31.43 33.63
CA GLY A 50 22.88 -32.86 33.40
C GLY A 50 21.63 -33.09 32.53
N VAL A 51 20.60 -32.27 32.72
CA VAL A 51 19.40 -32.33 31.86
C VAL A 51 19.72 -31.92 30.42
N ALA A 52 20.54 -30.86 30.24
CA ALA A 52 20.98 -30.43 28.90
C ALA A 52 21.84 -31.52 28.22
N LEU A 53 22.72 -32.16 28.97
CA LEU A 53 23.57 -33.24 28.46
C LEU A 53 22.76 -34.45 27.97
N VAL A 54 21.76 -34.90 28.74
CA VAL A 54 20.89 -36.02 28.34
C VAL A 54 20.08 -35.69 27.10
N ARG A 55 19.51 -34.49 27.02
CA ARG A 55 18.77 -34.04 25.86
C ARG A 55 19.62 -33.96 24.59
N ALA A 56 20.84 -33.50 24.73
CA ALA A 56 21.78 -33.42 23.63
C ALA A 56 22.22 -34.83 23.15
N ASP A 57 22.46 -35.76 24.09
CA ASP A 57 22.80 -37.16 23.77
C ASP A 57 21.63 -37.84 22.99
N GLU A 58 20.41 -37.65 23.45
CA GLU A 58 19.20 -38.13 22.73
C GLU A 58 19.10 -37.53 21.33
N ALA A 59 19.35 -36.23 21.16
CA ALA A 59 19.31 -35.57 19.86
C ALA A 59 20.43 -36.06 18.92
N VAL A 60 21.65 -36.24 19.45
CA VAL A 60 22.77 -36.76 18.66
C VAL A 60 22.55 -38.20 18.21
N ARG A 61 21.95 -39.05 19.06
CA ARG A 61 21.58 -40.41 18.68
C ARG A 61 20.49 -40.43 17.62
N ALA A 62 19.44 -39.64 17.79
CA ALA A 62 18.37 -39.53 16.80
C ALA A 62 18.92 -39.06 15.45
N ALA A 63 19.79 -38.06 15.46
CA ALA A 63 20.44 -37.56 14.26
C ALA A 63 21.37 -38.62 13.58
N ALA A 64 21.98 -39.50 14.38
CA ALA A 64 22.76 -40.61 13.83
C ALA A 64 21.90 -41.65 13.10
N ASP A 65 20.71 -41.97 13.66
CA ASP A 65 19.75 -42.86 13.03
C ASP A 65 19.18 -42.24 11.73
N ASP A 66 18.85 -40.94 11.78
CA ASP A 66 18.40 -40.18 10.61
C ASP A 66 19.45 -40.14 9.52
N LEU A 67 20.74 -39.94 9.86
CA LEU A 67 21.85 -39.94 8.92
C LEU A 67 22.04 -41.32 8.28
N ALA A 68 22.01 -42.41 9.08
CA ALA A 68 22.14 -43.75 8.55
C ALA A 68 21.05 -44.09 7.53
N PHE A 69 19.80 -43.72 7.84
CA PHE A 69 18.70 -43.85 6.89
C PHE A 69 18.90 -43.00 5.64
N ALA A 70 19.35 -41.74 5.81
CA ALA A 70 19.62 -40.83 4.71
C ALA A 70 20.74 -41.35 3.80
N GLN A 71 21.83 -41.90 4.38
CA GLN A 71 22.92 -42.50 3.62
C GLN A 71 22.48 -43.71 2.79
N ALA A 72 21.63 -44.55 3.37
CA ALA A 72 21.06 -45.69 2.64
C ALA A 72 20.20 -45.28 1.45
N GLN A 73 19.46 -44.17 1.56
CA GLN A 73 18.53 -43.67 0.53
C GLN A 73 19.23 -42.76 -0.51
N PHE A 74 20.13 -41.90 -0.09
CA PHE A 74 20.67 -40.78 -0.91
C PHE A 74 22.18 -40.89 -1.16
N GLY A 75 22.86 -41.81 -0.53
CA GLY A 75 24.30 -42.02 -0.65
C GLY A 75 25.15 -41.08 0.23
N GLU A 76 26.44 -41.44 0.39
CA GLU A 76 27.38 -40.75 1.28
C GLU A 76 27.70 -39.32 0.82
N GLU A 77 27.77 -39.10 -0.48
CA GLU A 77 28.14 -37.78 -1.02
C GLU A 77 27.12 -36.69 -0.67
N ARG A 78 25.83 -37.01 -0.78
CA ARG A 78 24.72 -36.08 -0.51
C ARG A 78 24.51 -35.81 0.97
N THR A 79 24.95 -36.73 1.84
CA THR A 79 24.80 -36.66 3.30
C THR A 79 26.10 -36.24 4.01
N ARG A 80 27.14 -35.91 3.26
CA ARG A 80 28.46 -35.54 3.80
C ARG A 80 28.42 -34.39 4.79
N GLU A 81 27.63 -33.34 4.50
CA GLU A 81 27.48 -32.18 5.38
C GLU A 81 26.80 -32.58 6.68
N PHE A 82 25.74 -33.38 6.63
CA PHE A 82 25.08 -33.92 7.82
C PHE A 82 26.02 -34.80 8.65
N ALA A 83 26.81 -35.66 8.02
CA ALA A 83 27.80 -36.48 8.70
C ALA A 83 28.85 -35.62 9.41
N ALA A 84 29.35 -34.55 8.78
CA ALA A 84 30.31 -33.64 9.39
C ALA A 84 29.76 -32.90 10.62
N VAL A 85 28.47 -32.46 10.55
CA VAL A 85 27.80 -31.83 11.69
C VAL A 85 27.62 -32.82 12.85
N LEU A 86 27.25 -34.06 12.54
CA LEU A 86 27.08 -35.11 13.53
C LEU A 86 28.41 -35.46 14.24
N GLU A 87 29.50 -35.60 13.49
CA GLU A 87 30.83 -35.82 14.06
C GLU A 87 31.30 -34.65 14.97
N ALA A 88 31.05 -33.41 14.53
CA ALA A 88 31.35 -32.23 15.37
C ALA A 88 30.52 -32.21 16.67
N ALA A 89 29.24 -32.63 16.58
CA ALA A 89 28.38 -32.74 17.74
C ALA A 89 28.83 -33.86 18.69
N ARG A 90 29.22 -35.04 18.19
CA ARG A 90 29.82 -36.13 19.00
C ARG A 90 31.07 -35.66 19.72
N ALA A 91 31.98 -35.00 19.04
CA ALA A 91 33.20 -34.46 19.69
C ALA A 91 32.90 -33.39 20.76
N ALA A 92 31.82 -32.63 20.60
CA ALA A 92 31.35 -31.68 21.64
C ALA A 92 30.74 -32.43 22.83
N MET A 93 30.00 -33.51 22.58
CA MET A 93 29.43 -34.35 23.65
C MET A 93 30.53 -35.08 24.45
N ASP A 94 31.56 -35.62 23.81
CA ASP A 94 32.67 -36.26 24.48
C ASP A 94 33.36 -35.29 25.45
N LYS A 95 33.56 -34.04 25.03
CA LYS A 95 34.11 -32.99 25.93
C LYS A 95 33.16 -32.69 27.08
N ALA A 96 31.84 -32.65 26.83
CA ALA A 96 30.86 -32.38 27.88
C ALA A 96 30.77 -33.52 28.88
N PHE A 97 30.84 -34.80 28.47
CA PHE A 97 30.90 -35.97 29.33
C PHE A 97 32.18 -35.99 30.15
N ALA A 98 33.34 -35.67 29.55
CA ALA A 98 34.59 -35.57 30.27
C ALA A 98 34.58 -34.49 31.39
N LEU A 99 33.88 -33.38 31.13
CA LEU A 99 33.66 -32.34 32.17
C LEU A 99 32.66 -32.83 33.26
N GLN A 100 31.63 -33.56 32.90
CA GLN A 100 30.70 -34.15 33.85
C GLN A 100 31.40 -35.14 34.78
N GLN A 101 32.22 -36.02 34.23
CA GLN A 101 33.05 -36.94 35.02
C GLN A 101 33.95 -36.21 36.00
N LYS A 102 34.61 -35.11 35.57
CA LYS A 102 35.40 -34.25 36.49
C LYS A 102 34.57 -33.67 37.62
N ILE A 103 33.31 -33.32 37.41
CA ILE A 103 32.40 -32.86 38.47
C ILE A 103 32.07 -33.99 39.46
N GLU A 104 31.94 -35.23 38.97
CA GLU A 104 31.62 -36.41 39.79
C GLU A 104 32.81 -36.91 40.58
N ASP A 105 34.02 -36.92 39.98
CA ASP A 105 35.27 -37.41 40.59
C ASP A 105 35.93 -36.37 41.51
N ALA A 106 35.55 -35.13 41.50
CA ALA A 106 36.20 -34.04 42.22
C ALA A 106 35.97 -34.15 43.75
N VAL A 107 37.00 -34.54 44.47
CA VAL A 107 37.19 -34.27 45.90
C VAL A 107 37.19 -32.74 46.08
N PRO A 108 36.68 -32.15 47.19
CA PRO A 108 36.08 -30.83 47.27
C PRO A 108 36.87 -29.69 46.60
N GLU A 109 36.74 -29.60 45.28
CA GLU A 109 37.17 -28.42 44.54
C GLU A 109 36.11 -27.32 44.69
N GLY A 110 36.57 -26.06 44.75
CA GLY A 110 35.74 -24.93 45.09
C GLY A 110 34.46 -24.84 44.20
N GLU A 111 33.35 -24.54 44.83
CA GLU A 111 32.00 -24.42 44.22
C GLU A 111 31.96 -23.60 42.92
N ARG A 112 32.88 -22.62 42.84
CA ARG A 112 33.02 -21.76 41.65
C ARG A 112 33.47 -22.56 40.40
N ARG A 113 34.46 -23.45 40.54
CA ARG A 113 34.96 -24.29 39.44
C ARG A 113 33.90 -25.28 38.94
N ARG A 114 33.11 -25.85 39.86
CA ARG A 114 31.95 -26.71 39.49
C ARG A 114 30.89 -25.95 38.71
N LYS A 115 30.58 -24.71 39.08
CA LYS A 115 29.66 -23.84 38.35
C LYS A 115 30.18 -23.51 36.94
N ASP A 116 31.46 -23.25 36.76
CA ASP A 116 32.10 -22.98 35.49
C ASP A 116 32.05 -24.22 34.57
N TRP A 117 32.33 -25.42 35.12
CA TRP A 117 32.21 -26.68 34.38
C TRP A 117 30.75 -26.97 33.98
N ALA A 118 29.82 -26.80 34.89
CA ALA A 118 28.39 -26.97 34.58
C ALA A 118 27.90 -26.01 33.47
N LYS A 119 28.37 -24.76 33.48
CA LYS A 119 28.11 -23.79 32.42
C LYS A 119 28.71 -24.23 31.09
N SER A 120 29.95 -24.76 31.11
CA SER A 120 30.60 -25.26 29.89
C SER A 120 29.91 -26.52 29.33
N ILE A 121 29.48 -27.46 30.19
CA ILE A 121 28.70 -28.64 29.80
C ILE A 121 27.44 -28.21 29.11
N ARG A 122 26.69 -27.30 29.72
CA ARG A 122 25.44 -26.80 29.14
C ARG A 122 25.67 -26.14 27.76
N ALA A 123 26.69 -25.30 27.63
CA ALA A 123 27.02 -24.65 26.37
C ALA A 123 27.39 -25.64 25.25
N LEU A 124 28.21 -26.68 25.59
CA LEU A 124 28.57 -27.74 24.63
C LEU A 124 27.37 -28.59 24.22
N ALA A 125 26.56 -28.98 25.21
CA ALA A 125 25.34 -29.79 24.99
C ALA A 125 24.30 -29.02 24.15
N ASP A 126 24.00 -27.77 24.51
CA ASP A 126 23.05 -26.95 23.77
C ASP A 126 23.53 -26.71 22.33
N ARG A 127 24.84 -26.45 22.13
CA ARG A 127 25.41 -26.29 20.78
C ARG A 127 25.31 -27.58 19.97
N ALA A 128 25.69 -28.74 20.53
CA ALA A 128 25.62 -30.02 19.86
C ALA A 128 24.16 -30.31 19.46
N ARG A 129 23.23 -30.18 20.41
CA ARG A 129 21.79 -30.39 20.16
C ARG A 129 21.26 -29.48 19.05
N THR A 130 21.49 -28.17 19.16
CA THR A 130 20.96 -27.20 18.18
C THR A 130 21.52 -27.44 16.80
N SER A 131 22.81 -27.79 16.66
CA SER A 131 23.42 -28.04 15.35
C SER A 131 22.84 -29.28 14.66
N VAL A 132 22.66 -30.39 15.39
CA VAL A 132 22.11 -31.62 14.78
C VAL A 132 20.60 -31.49 14.52
N GLU A 133 19.83 -30.85 15.40
CA GLU A 133 18.39 -30.59 15.17
C GLU A 133 18.17 -29.68 13.94
N ALA A 134 19.02 -28.67 13.76
CA ALA A 134 18.93 -27.77 12.60
C ALA A 134 19.24 -28.53 11.30
N GLU A 135 20.27 -29.37 11.29
CA GLU A 135 20.66 -30.13 10.11
C GLU A 135 19.64 -31.26 9.77
N ALA A 136 19.14 -31.95 10.78
CA ALA A 136 18.07 -32.93 10.62
C ALA A 136 16.82 -32.29 10.02
N ALA A 137 16.42 -31.09 10.51
CA ALA A 137 15.27 -30.36 9.99
C ALA A 137 15.49 -29.89 8.53
N ARG A 138 16.72 -29.42 8.21
CA ARG A 138 17.11 -29.06 6.84
C ARG A 138 17.01 -30.28 5.90
N PHE A 139 17.57 -31.40 6.32
CA PHE A 139 17.54 -32.63 5.54
C PHE A 139 16.12 -33.18 5.35
N ALA A 140 15.29 -33.18 6.41
CA ALA A 140 13.88 -33.55 6.31
C ALA A 140 13.08 -32.66 5.34
N THR A 141 13.46 -31.38 5.23
CA THR A 141 12.83 -30.49 4.26
C THR A 141 13.27 -30.81 2.83
N LEU A 142 14.56 -31.04 2.61
CA LEU A 142 15.07 -31.46 1.31
C LEU A 142 14.41 -32.76 0.82
N ARG A 143 14.27 -33.74 1.70
CA ARG A 143 13.61 -35.00 1.40
C ARG A 143 12.16 -34.83 1.00
N ARG A 144 11.40 -34.05 1.74
CA ARG A 144 9.99 -33.75 1.40
C ARG A 144 9.87 -33.07 0.04
N ASN A 145 10.75 -32.12 -0.24
CA ASN A 145 10.78 -31.42 -1.53
C ASN A 145 11.07 -32.40 -2.67
N GLU A 146 11.99 -33.35 -2.47
CA GLU A 146 12.31 -34.38 -3.47
C GLU A 146 11.13 -35.34 -3.70
N GLU A 147 10.50 -35.82 -2.63
CA GLU A 147 9.33 -36.72 -2.70
C GLU A 147 8.12 -36.05 -3.39
N SER A 148 7.93 -34.73 -3.19
CA SER A 148 6.83 -33.96 -3.79
C SER A 148 7.15 -33.40 -5.19
N ALA A 149 8.40 -33.42 -5.62
CA ALA A 149 8.85 -32.80 -6.86
C ALA A 149 8.14 -33.33 -8.12
N PRO A 150 7.94 -34.65 -8.31
CA PRO A 150 7.27 -35.17 -9.51
C PRO A 150 5.82 -34.68 -9.61
N GLU A 151 5.10 -34.65 -8.48
CA GLU A 151 3.73 -34.18 -8.43
C GLU A 151 3.66 -32.66 -8.66
N THR A 152 4.59 -31.90 -8.07
CA THR A 152 4.70 -30.45 -8.30
C THR A 152 4.97 -30.14 -9.78
N LEU A 153 5.88 -30.89 -10.41
CA LEU A 153 6.19 -30.75 -11.84
C LEU A 153 4.95 -31.06 -12.71
N ARG A 154 4.20 -32.11 -12.38
CA ARG A 154 2.95 -32.45 -13.06
C ARG A 154 1.96 -31.30 -13.02
N LEU A 155 1.73 -30.72 -11.83
CA LEU A 155 0.82 -29.58 -11.64
C LEU A 155 1.29 -28.33 -12.40
N ILE A 156 2.60 -28.05 -12.40
CA ILE A 156 3.16 -26.95 -13.19
C ILE A 156 2.88 -27.17 -14.68
N ARG A 157 3.15 -28.35 -15.22
CA ARG A 157 2.90 -28.67 -16.64
C ARG A 157 1.43 -28.51 -17.03
N GLU A 158 0.50 -28.91 -16.14
CA GLU A 158 -0.94 -28.70 -16.34
C GLU A 158 -1.29 -27.21 -16.38
N GLN A 159 -0.72 -26.40 -15.45
CA GLN A 159 -0.90 -24.96 -15.45
C GLN A 159 -0.36 -24.30 -16.71
N LEU A 160 0.83 -24.68 -17.19
CA LEU A 160 1.41 -24.17 -18.43
C LEU A 160 0.54 -24.50 -19.65
N THR A 161 -0.02 -25.70 -19.70
CA THR A 161 -0.96 -26.12 -20.76
C THR A 161 -2.25 -25.30 -20.72
N ALA A 162 -2.78 -25.01 -19.52
CA ALA A 162 -3.95 -24.18 -19.36
C ALA A 162 -3.72 -22.73 -19.83
N VAL A 163 -2.55 -22.14 -19.49
CA VAL A 163 -2.16 -20.80 -19.95
C VAL A 163 -2.04 -20.76 -21.47
N GLU A 164 -1.40 -21.77 -22.07
CA GLU A 164 -1.29 -21.88 -23.54
C GLU A 164 -2.67 -21.99 -24.22
N GLY A 165 -3.57 -22.76 -23.64
CA GLY A 165 -4.93 -22.91 -24.16
C GLY A 165 -5.72 -21.59 -24.21
N ARG A 166 -5.41 -20.64 -23.32
CA ARG A 166 -6.03 -19.30 -23.29
C ARG A 166 -5.51 -18.38 -24.40
N ARG A 167 -4.29 -18.60 -24.89
CA ARG A 167 -3.58 -17.70 -25.82
C ARG A 167 -4.41 -17.32 -27.04
N ALA A 168 -5.07 -18.30 -27.67
CA ALA A 168 -5.85 -18.06 -28.90
C ALA A 168 -7.06 -17.16 -28.66
N ALA A 169 -7.70 -17.29 -27.49
CA ALA A 169 -8.80 -16.42 -27.09
C ALA A 169 -8.32 -14.99 -26.84
N VAL A 170 -7.22 -14.83 -26.10
CA VAL A 170 -6.63 -13.52 -25.79
C VAL A 170 -6.10 -12.83 -27.06
N ALA A 171 -5.57 -13.59 -28.03
CA ALA A 171 -5.16 -13.04 -29.33
C ALA A 171 -6.35 -12.42 -30.08
N LYS A 172 -7.54 -13.04 -30.01
CA LYS A 172 -8.76 -12.45 -30.58
C LYS A 172 -9.16 -11.17 -29.84
N VAL A 173 -9.05 -11.15 -28.51
CA VAL A 173 -9.31 -9.95 -27.72
C VAL A 173 -8.38 -8.81 -28.13
N LEU A 174 -7.06 -9.05 -28.24
CA LEU A 174 -6.08 -8.04 -28.64
C LEU A 174 -6.34 -7.53 -30.06
N THR A 175 -6.73 -8.44 -30.97
CA THR A 175 -7.11 -8.07 -32.34
C THR A 175 -8.34 -7.15 -32.35
N GLN A 176 -9.34 -7.44 -31.52
CA GLN A 176 -10.54 -6.61 -31.40
C GLN A 176 -10.19 -5.24 -30.79
N LEU A 177 -9.35 -5.20 -29.75
CA LEU A 177 -8.88 -3.94 -29.15
C LEU A 177 -8.17 -3.06 -30.19
N ARG A 178 -7.28 -3.62 -31.00
CA ARG A 178 -6.60 -2.88 -32.08
C ARG A 178 -7.56 -2.36 -33.16
N LYS A 179 -8.70 -3.01 -33.34
CA LYS A 179 -9.74 -2.57 -34.27
C LYS A 179 -10.58 -1.43 -33.69
N ASP A 180 -10.94 -1.52 -32.42
CA ASP A 180 -11.94 -0.62 -31.80
C ASP A 180 -11.29 0.64 -31.21
N TYR A 181 -10.02 0.58 -30.80
CA TYR A 181 -9.32 1.65 -30.12
C TYR A 181 -8.08 2.14 -30.88
N VAL A 182 -7.61 3.33 -30.55
CA VAL A 182 -6.36 3.88 -31.11
C VAL A 182 -5.15 3.16 -30.54
N GLU A 183 -4.02 3.29 -31.21
CA GLU A 183 -2.79 2.59 -30.84
C GLU A 183 -2.32 2.93 -29.41
N SER A 184 -2.43 4.22 -29.00
CA SER A 184 -2.06 4.65 -27.64
C SER A 184 -2.84 3.90 -26.56
N ALA A 185 -4.14 3.65 -26.78
CA ALA A 185 -4.98 2.91 -25.84
C ALA A 185 -4.59 1.44 -25.69
N VAL A 186 -4.01 0.82 -26.72
CA VAL A 186 -3.63 -0.60 -26.74
C VAL A 186 -2.14 -0.81 -26.46
N ALA A 187 -1.33 0.23 -26.63
CA ALA A 187 0.13 0.16 -26.48
C ALA A 187 0.63 -0.55 -25.20
N PRO A 188 0.01 -0.35 -24.00
CA PRO A 188 0.48 -1.02 -22.78
C PRO A 188 0.46 -2.54 -22.83
N VAL A 189 -0.38 -3.14 -23.69
CA VAL A 189 -0.56 -4.59 -23.79
C VAL A 189 -0.22 -5.15 -25.19
N ALA A 190 0.24 -4.29 -26.09
CA ALA A 190 0.45 -4.63 -27.50
C ALA A 190 1.45 -5.79 -27.71
N GLY A 191 2.49 -5.92 -26.88
CA GLY A 191 3.52 -6.95 -26.94
C GLY A 191 3.30 -8.13 -25.98
N ASN A 192 2.18 -8.15 -25.24
CA ASN A 192 2.00 -9.13 -24.17
C ASN A 192 1.85 -10.57 -24.66
N LEU A 193 1.33 -10.78 -25.88
CA LEU A 193 1.24 -12.13 -26.43
C LEU A 193 2.62 -12.73 -26.71
N GLU A 194 3.49 -11.96 -27.36
CA GLU A 194 4.86 -12.37 -27.67
C GLU A 194 5.68 -12.56 -26.38
N ALA A 195 5.52 -11.66 -25.42
CA ALA A 195 6.16 -11.77 -24.10
C ALA A 195 5.66 -12.99 -23.31
N SER A 196 4.35 -13.29 -23.38
CA SER A 196 3.76 -14.50 -22.79
C SER A 196 4.30 -15.78 -23.43
N ASP A 197 4.42 -15.83 -24.77
CA ASP A 197 5.01 -16.95 -25.49
C ASP A 197 6.47 -17.19 -25.05
N ALA A 198 7.26 -16.13 -24.92
CA ALA A 198 8.64 -16.22 -24.44
C ALA A 198 8.72 -16.71 -22.99
N ALA A 199 7.85 -16.24 -22.12
CA ALA A 199 7.79 -16.69 -20.72
C ALA A 199 7.36 -18.17 -20.62
N LEU A 200 6.37 -18.59 -21.42
CA LEU A 200 5.96 -20.00 -21.50
C LEU A 200 7.09 -20.90 -21.99
N ALA A 201 7.86 -20.48 -23.00
CA ALA A 201 9.02 -21.23 -23.49
C ALA A 201 10.07 -21.39 -22.39
N GLN A 202 10.37 -20.32 -21.63
CA GLN A 202 11.28 -20.38 -20.47
C GLN A 202 10.74 -21.29 -19.37
N ALA A 203 9.43 -21.22 -19.08
CA ALA A 203 8.80 -22.07 -18.07
C ALA A 203 8.89 -23.56 -18.44
N ARG A 204 8.69 -23.90 -19.73
CA ARG A 204 8.83 -25.27 -20.22
C ARG A 204 10.26 -25.77 -20.14
N ALA A 205 11.22 -24.97 -20.60
CA ALA A 205 12.63 -25.31 -20.49
C ALA A 205 13.08 -25.56 -19.04
N ALA A 206 12.55 -24.75 -18.10
CA ALA A 206 12.79 -24.96 -16.68
C ALA A 206 12.09 -26.23 -16.15
N ALA A 207 10.87 -26.52 -16.61
CA ALA A 207 10.17 -27.77 -16.27
C ALA A 207 10.90 -29.02 -16.79
N ASP A 208 11.47 -28.95 -17.99
CA ASP A 208 12.29 -30.04 -18.56
C ASP A 208 13.64 -30.20 -17.80
N THR A 209 14.21 -29.09 -17.36
CA THR A 209 15.38 -29.08 -16.47
C THR A 209 15.07 -29.74 -15.13
N ALA A 210 13.89 -29.43 -14.56
CA ALA A 210 13.41 -30.07 -13.33
C ALA A 210 13.23 -31.57 -13.50
N ASP A 211 12.65 -32.02 -14.61
CA ASP A 211 12.47 -33.44 -14.94
C ASP A 211 13.81 -34.20 -15.03
N ALA A 212 14.77 -33.62 -15.75
CA ALA A 212 16.12 -34.16 -15.85
C ALA A 212 16.84 -34.18 -14.48
N ALA A 213 16.61 -33.15 -13.64
CA ALA A 213 17.22 -33.08 -12.32
C ALA A 213 16.55 -34.09 -11.34
N ILE A 214 15.25 -34.36 -11.46
CA ILE A 214 14.54 -35.42 -10.71
C ILE A 214 15.12 -36.78 -11.10
N ALA A 215 15.26 -37.06 -12.41
CA ALA A 215 15.83 -38.31 -12.89
C ALA A 215 17.27 -38.51 -12.42
N ALA A 216 18.05 -37.45 -12.30
CA ALA A 216 19.42 -37.46 -11.79
C ALA A 216 19.56 -37.34 -10.29
N SER A 217 18.45 -37.25 -9.56
CA SER A 217 18.38 -37.05 -8.08
C SER A 217 19.16 -35.83 -7.60
N ARG A 218 19.08 -34.69 -8.29
CA ARG A 218 19.80 -33.43 -7.96
C ARG A 218 18.86 -32.46 -7.23
N VAL A 219 18.66 -32.62 -5.92
CA VAL A 219 17.62 -31.93 -5.13
C VAL A 219 17.64 -30.40 -5.27
N THR A 220 18.81 -29.76 -5.16
CA THR A 220 18.93 -28.30 -5.29
C THR A 220 18.52 -27.83 -6.69
N ALA A 221 19.02 -28.51 -7.73
CA ALA A 221 18.66 -28.18 -9.10
C ALA A 221 17.18 -28.38 -9.41
N VAL A 222 16.53 -29.38 -8.78
CA VAL A 222 15.08 -29.60 -8.87
C VAL A 222 14.32 -28.42 -8.32
N THR A 223 14.63 -27.98 -7.09
CA THR A 223 13.94 -26.87 -6.41
C THR A 223 14.05 -25.57 -7.19
N ASP A 224 15.25 -25.24 -7.68
CA ASP A 224 15.50 -24.03 -8.46
C ASP A 224 14.75 -24.06 -9.80
N ALA A 225 14.78 -25.22 -10.49
CA ALA A 225 14.11 -25.39 -11.77
C ALA A 225 12.58 -25.33 -11.64
N LEU A 226 11.99 -25.98 -10.61
CA LEU A 226 10.55 -25.90 -10.33
C LEU A 226 10.12 -24.48 -9.99
N THR A 227 10.91 -23.77 -9.17
CA THR A 227 10.65 -22.37 -8.81
C THR A 227 10.67 -21.48 -10.05
N THR A 228 11.66 -21.66 -10.92
CA THR A 228 11.78 -20.92 -12.19
C THR A 228 10.59 -21.21 -13.12
N ALA A 229 10.25 -22.49 -13.30
CA ALA A 229 9.12 -22.90 -14.13
C ALA A 229 7.80 -22.29 -13.64
N GLN A 230 7.56 -22.33 -12.34
CA GLN A 230 6.38 -21.77 -11.73
C GLN A 230 6.31 -20.24 -11.85
N GLN A 231 7.46 -19.56 -11.65
CA GLN A 231 7.52 -18.11 -11.79
C GLN A 231 7.25 -17.68 -13.22
N LYS A 232 7.92 -18.30 -14.19
CA LYS A 232 7.73 -17.99 -15.62
C LYS A 232 6.33 -18.34 -16.12
N GLY A 233 5.72 -19.40 -15.59
CA GLY A 233 4.32 -19.73 -15.86
C GLY A 233 3.35 -18.65 -15.35
N ARG A 234 3.60 -18.11 -14.15
CA ARG A 234 2.84 -16.98 -13.59
C ARG A 234 3.04 -15.70 -14.40
N ASP A 235 4.28 -15.41 -14.80
CA ASP A 235 4.59 -14.26 -15.64
C ASP A 235 3.80 -14.32 -16.97
N ALA A 236 3.77 -15.49 -17.60
CA ALA A 236 3.03 -15.71 -18.84
C ALA A 236 1.51 -15.52 -18.65
N ALA A 237 0.93 -16.05 -17.57
CA ALA A 237 -0.48 -15.89 -17.24
C ALA A 237 -0.83 -14.42 -17.00
N ALA A 238 -0.02 -13.70 -16.22
CA ALA A 238 -0.23 -12.29 -15.90
C ALA A 238 -0.21 -11.40 -17.16
N LEU A 239 0.63 -11.72 -18.14
CA LEU A 239 0.67 -11.01 -19.42
C LEU A 239 -0.63 -11.21 -20.24
N LEU A 240 -1.22 -12.40 -20.21
CA LEU A 240 -2.52 -12.65 -20.83
C LEU A 240 -3.66 -11.96 -20.06
N ASP A 241 -3.63 -12.04 -18.73
CA ASP A 241 -4.61 -11.38 -17.86
C ASP A 241 -4.61 -9.85 -18.08
N ALA A 242 -3.44 -9.25 -18.30
CA ALA A 242 -3.31 -7.82 -18.58
C ALA A 242 -4.04 -7.40 -19.85
N VAL A 243 -4.08 -8.25 -20.90
CA VAL A 243 -4.83 -7.97 -22.12
C VAL A 243 -6.34 -8.00 -21.87
N GLU A 244 -6.81 -8.99 -21.11
CA GLU A 244 -8.24 -9.11 -20.75
C GLU A 244 -8.65 -7.94 -19.84
N HIS A 245 -7.81 -7.59 -18.87
CA HIS A 245 -8.06 -6.46 -17.97
C HIS A 245 -8.11 -5.13 -18.75
N ARG A 246 -7.19 -4.93 -19.72
CA ARG A 246 -7.21 -3.73 -20.55
C ARG A 246 -8.50 -3.61 -21.36
N ARG A 247 -9.04 -4.72 -21.86
CA ARG A 247 -10.37 -4.73 -22.51
C ARG A 247 -11.45 -4.20 -21.58
N ASP A 248 -11.49 -4.71 -20.36
CA ASP A 248 -12.53 -4.36 -19.39
C ASP A 248 -12.37 -2.89 -18.92
N GLU A 249 -11.15 -2.43 -18.75
CA GLU A 249 -10.81 -1.04 -18.43
C GLU A 249 -11.27 -0.08 -19.53
N LEU A 250 -10.97 -0.39 -20.80
CA LEU A 250 -11.39 0.45 -21.93
C LEU A 250 -12.90 0.48 -22.09
N ALA A 251 -13.59 -0.65 -21.86
CA ALA A 251 -15.04 -0.71 -21.88
C ALA A 251 -15.68 0.10 -20.74
N ALA A 252 -15.11 0.03 -19.53
CA ALA A 252 -15.56 0.80 -18.39
C ALA A 252 -15.33 2.31 -18.61
N ALA A 253 -14.15 2.68 -19.13
CA ALA A 253 -13.84 4.07 -19.46
C ALA A 253 -14.80 4.63 -20.53
N LEU A 254 -15.15 3.84 -21.53
CA LEU A 254 -16.13 4.24 -22.55
C LEU A 254 -17.48 4.58 -21.93
N SER A 255 -17.95 3.77 -21.01
CA SER A 255 -19.19 4.04 -20.25
C SER A 255 -19.04 5.26 -19.35
N GLY A 256 -17.88 5.41 -18.69
CA GLY A 256 -17.56 6.54 -17.83
C GLY A 256 -17.58 7.87 -18.58
N VAL A 257 -16.98 7.92 -19.77
CA VAL A 257 -17.00 9.12 -20.63
C VAL A 257 -18.42 9.55 -20.94
N ALA A 258 -19.31 8.61 -21.30
CA ALA A 258 -20.69 8.92 -21.62
C ALA A 258 -21.45 9.51 -20.42
N THR A 259 -21.27 8.92 -19.24
CA THR A 259 -21.90 9.39 -18.00
C THR A 259 -21.39 10.76 -17.60
N LEU A 260 -20.05 10.91 -17.53
CA LEU A 260 -19.41 12.15 -17.13
C LEU A 260 -19.73 13.31 -18.10
N ALA A 261 -19.78 13.04 -19.41
CA ALA A 261 -20.16 14.05 -20.38
C ALA A 261 -21.58 14.59 -20.18
N LEU A 262 -22.51 13.78 -19.68
CA LEU A 262 -23.86 14.23 -19.31
C LEU A 262 -23.84 15.08 -18.03
N GLU A 263 -23.10 14.67 -17.02
CA GLU A 263 -22.94 15.40 -15.77
C GLU A 263 -22.30 16.77 -16.02
N GLN A 264 -21.22 16.81 -16.78
CA GLN A 264 -20.49 18.04 -17.10
C GLN A 264 -21.31 19.05 -17.92
N LYS A 265 -22.24 18.58 -18.76
CA LYS A 265 -23.20 19.48 -19.42
C LYS A 265 -24.10 20.24 -18.43
N SER A 266 -24.52 19.58 -17.35
CA SER A 266 -25.29 20.25 -16.28
C SER A 266 -24.43 21.27 -15.53
N SER A 267 -23.18 20.93 -15.21
CA SER A 267 -22.24 21.87 -14.56
C SER A 267 -21.94 23.10 -15.43
N LEU A 268 -21.85 22.90 -16.75
CA LEU A 268 -21.70 23.99 -17.71
C LEU A 268 -22.88 24.99 -17.68
N GLU A 269 -24.13 24.52 -17.63
CA GLU A 269 -25.29 25.41 -17.55
C GLU A 269 -25.27 26.26 -16.29
N GLU A 270 -24.86 25.69 -15.16
CA GLU A 270 -24.70 26.42 -13.90
C GLU A 270 -23.57 27.46 -14.00
N ALA A 271 -22.41 27.08 -14.56
CA ALA A 271 -21.29 27.99 -14.76
C ALA A 271 -21.60 29.15 -15.70
N ARG A 272 -22.39 28.89 -16.74
CA ARG A 272 -22.87 29.96 -17.67
C ARG A 272 -23.73 30.99 -16.93
N GLY A 273 -24.54 30.59 -15.95
CA GLY A 273 -25.30 31.52 -15.12
C GLY A 273 -24.40 32.45 -14.31
N LEU A 274 -23.27 31.94 -13.80
CA LEU A 274 -22.27 32.77 -13.10
C LEU A 274 -21.46 33.67 -14.07
N ARG A 275 -21.17 33.19 -15.28
CA ARG A 275 -20.54 33.99 -16.31
C ARG A 275 -21.40 35.20 -16.71
N ASP A 276 -22.71 34.99 -16.86
CA ASP A 276 -23.65 36.03 -17.30
C ASP A 276 -23.92 37.10 -16.21
N ALA A 277 -23.63 36.77 -14.94
CA ALA A 277 -23.73 37.70 -13.81
C ALA A 277 -22.51 37.54 -12.86
N PRO A 278 -21.30 37.88 -13.31
CA PRO A 278 -20.09 37.66 -12.53
C PRO A 278 -20.01 38.61 -11.35
N PRO A 279 -19.42 38.18 -10.21
CA PRO A 279 -19.22 39.05 -9.05
C PRO A 279 -18.19 40.16 -9.30
N ASP A 280 -17.16 39.88 -10.11
CA ASP A 280 -16.13 40.80 -10.58
C ASP A 280 -15.50 40.31 -11.89
N ALA A 281 -14.58 41.12 -12.44
CA ALA A 281 -13.92 40.85 -13.73
C ALA A 281 -13.03 39.58 -13.66
N ASP A 282 -12.26 39.41 -12.58
CA ASP A 282 -11.32 38.31 -12.41
C ASP A 282 -12.10 36.96 -12.32
N SER A 283 -13.20 36.94 -11.59
CA SER A 283 -14.09 35.78 -11.52
C SER A 283 -14.71 35.45 -12.88
N SER A 284 -15.04 36.47 -13.68
CA SER A 284 -15.57 36.31 -15.04
C SER A 284 -14.55 35.64 -15.97
N GLU A 285 -13.31 36.07 -15.93
CA GLU A 285 -12.22 35.55 -16.76
C GLU A 285 -11.96 34.05 -16.39
N LEU A 286 -11.81 33.74 -15.09
CA LEU A 286 -11.60 32.37 -14.60
C LEU A 286 -12.72 31.42 -15.02
N VAL A 287 -13.97 31.84 -14.87
CA VAL A 287 -15.13 31.00 -15.23
C VAL A 287 -15.23 30.82 -16.73
N ASN A 288 -14.98 31.87 -17.54
CA ASN A 288 -14.98 31.79 -19.00
C ASN A 288 -13.92 30.82 -19.53
N ASP A 289 -12.69 30.89 -19.01
CA ASP A 289 -11.60 30.01 -19.41
C ASP A 289 -11.90 28.54 -19.08
N ALA A 290 -12.45 28.30 -17.90
CA ALA A 290 -12.84 26.94 -17.49
C ALA A 290 -14.02 26.38 -18.34
N ILE A 291 -15.04 27.21 -18.63
CA ILE A 291 -16.13 26.87 -19.57
C ILE A 291 -15.56 26.51 -20.94
N GLY A 292 -14.69 27.36 -21.51
CA GLY A 292 -14.09 27.13 -22.82
C GLY A 292 -13.28 25.84 -22.88
N THR A 293 -12.56 25.53 -21.81
CA THR A 293 -11.78 24.29 -21.69
C THR A 293 -12.70 23.07 -21.69
N LEU A 294 -13.74 23.07 -20.85
CA LEU A 294 -14.66 21.94 -20.74
C LEU A 294 -15.50 21.77 -22.03
N GLU A 295 -15.95 22.85 -22.64
CA GLU A 295 -16.68 22.80 -23.93
C GLU A 295 -15.82 22.18 -25.04
N LYS A 296 -14.53 22.53 -25.09
CA LYS A 296 -13.57 21.94 -26.04
C LYS A 296 -13.41 20.42 -25.80
N GLU A 297 -13.25 19.98 -24.57
CA GLU A 297 -13.11 18.55 -24.26
C GLU A 297 -14.40 17.79 -24.54
N LEU A 298 -15.58 18.34 -24.21
CA LEU A 298 -16.88 17.75 -24.55
C LEU A 298 -17.11 17.66 -26.06
N ALA A 299 -16.69 18.68 -26.81
CA ALA A 299 -16.79 18.64 -28.29
C ALA A 299 -15.79 17.63 -28.88
N GLY A 300 -14.71 17.33 -28.18
CA GLY A 300 -13.72 16.31 -28.55
C GLY A 300 -14.21 14.88 -28.34
N VAL A 301 -15.23 14.64 -27.52
CA VAL A 301 -15.82 13.32 -27.29
C VAL A 301 -16.52 12.84 -28.55
N LYS A 302 -15.96 11.81 -29.19
CA LYS A 302 -16.52 11.23 -30.42
C LYS A 302 -17.51 10.12 -30.06
N GLU A 303 -18.68 10.14 -30.68
CA GLU A 303 -19.67 9.06 -30.52
C GLU A 303 -19.24 7.77 -31.23
N THR A 304 -18.49 7.90 -32.33
CA THR A 304 -18.07 6.78 -33.18
C THR A 304 -16.61 6.90 -33.60
N GLY A 305 -16.01 5.75 -33.92
CA GLY A 305 -14.62 5.66 -34.38
C GLY A 305 -13.62 5.23 -33.30
N ARG A 306 -12.39 5.07 -33.75
CA ARG A 306 -11.27 4.66 -32.84
C ARG A 306 -10.90 5.81 -31.93
N ARG A 307 -10.84 5.55 -30.64
CA ARG A 307 -10.51 6.57 -29.63
C ARG A 307 -9.79 5.96 -28.43
N ASP A 308 -9.31 6.81 -27.52
CA ASP A 308 -8.74 6.43 -26.25
C ASP A 308 -9.68 6.89 -25.13
N PRO A 309 -10.60 6.03 -24.68
CA PRO A 309 -11.62 6.44 -23.71
C PRO A 309 -11.02 6.71 -22.32
N VAL A 310 -9.87 6.14 -21.98
CA VAL A 310 -9.17 6.44 -20.70
C VAL A 310 -8.64 7.86 -20.75
N ALA A 311 -7.89 8.20 -21.80
CA ALA A 311 -7.38 9.55 -21.96
C ALA A 311 -8.49 10.60 -22.15
N GLU A 312 -9.63 10.23 -22.77
CA GLU A 312 -10.81 11.11 -22.86
C GLU A 312 -11.43 11.34 -21.48
N LEU A 313 -11.56 10.28 -20.69
CA LEU A 313 -12.12 10.37 -19.33
C LEU A 313 -11.26 11.28 -18.45
N ASP A 314 -9.93 11.07 -18.46
CA ASP A 314 -8.99 11.88 -17.69
C ASP A 314 -9.11 13.37 -18.04
N ARG A 315 -9.15 13.71 -19.34
CA ARG A 315 -9.29 15.11 -19.76
C ARG A 315 -10.64 15.71 -19.35
N LEU A 316 -11.73 14.94 -19.40
CA LEU A 316 -13.04 15.42 -18.92
C LEU A 316 -13.07 15.64 -17.42
N VAL A 317 -12.43 14.77 -16.64
CA VAL A 317 -12.26 14.94 -15.19
C VAL A 317 -11.48 16.21 -14.90
N ASP A 318 -10.29 16.36 -15.50
CA ASP A 318 -9.44 17.54 -15.30
C ASP A 318 -10.15 18.86 -15.67
N ALA A 319 -10.88 18.87 -16.78
CA ALA A 319 -11.64 20.03 -17.20
C ALA A 319 -12.83 20.33 -16.29
N GLY A 320 -13.51 19.29 -15.78
CA GLY A 320 -14.57 19.41 -14.80
C GLY A 320 -14.10 19.96 -13.47
N ASP A 321 -13.00 19.43 -12.94
CA ASP A 321 -12.37 19.89 -11.71
C ASP A 321 -11.94 21.38 -11.83
N ALA A 322 -11.40 21.77 -12.97
CA ALA A 322 -11.06 23.16 -13.22
C ALA A 322 -12.30 24.07 -13.20
N LEU A 323 -13.43 23.62 -13.80
CA LEU A 323 -14.69 24.35 -13.75
C LEU A 323 -15.22 24.48 -12.32
N ASP A 324 -15.19 23.41 -11.53
CA ASP A 324 -15.66 23.40 -10.15
C ASP A 324 -14.84 24.37 -9.28
N VAL A 325 -13.54 24.44 -9.47
CA VAL A 325 -12.65 25.40 -8.79
C VAL A 325 -13.02 26.83 -9.18
N ALA A 326 -13.21 27.11 -10.45
CA ALA A 326 -13.58 28.45 -10.94
C ALA A 326 -14.94 28.89 -10.39
N VAL A 327 -15.96 28.01 -10.47
CA VAL A 327 -17.30 28.26 -9.95
C VAL A 327 -17.30 28.47 -8.43
N SER A 328 -16.58 27.64 -7.68
CA SER A 328 -16.49 27.77 -6.22
C SER A 328 -15.78 29.08 -5.81
N THR A 329 -14.76 29.48 -6.55
CA THR A 329 -14.03 30.74 -6.35
C THR A 329 -14.95 31.93 -6.61
N ALA A 330 -15.67 31.96 -7.73
CA ALA A 330 -16.60 33.00 -8.07
C ALA A 330 -17.75 33.13 -7.06
N ARG A 331 -18.31 32.00 -6.59
CA ARG A 331 -19.33 31.98 -5.53
C ARG A 331 -18.83 32.50 -4.20
N ASN A 332 -17.57 32.17 -3.85
CA ASN A 332 -16.95 32.70 -2.63
C ASN A 332 -16.79 34.20 -2.70
N GLN A 333 -16.34 34.71 -3.84
CA GLN A 333 -16.19 36.13 -4.08
C GLN A 333 -17.56 36.84 -4.06
N GLN A 334 -18.57 36.28 -4.70
CA GLN A 334 -19.93 36.79 -4.64
C GLN A 334 -20.42 36.95 -3.19
N ARG A 335 -20.30 35.90 -2.38
CA ARG A 335 -20.71 35.94 -0.96
C ARG A 335 -19.93 37.00 -0.18
N ARG A 336 -18.64 37.16 -0.46
CA ARG A 336 -17.78 38.17 0.16
C ARG A 336 -18.27 39.58 -0.17
N LEU A 337 -18.56 39.87 -1.44
CA LEU A 337 -19.06 41.15 -1.90
C LEU A 337 -20.47 41.46 -1.37
N GLU A 338 -21.37 40.46 -1.37
CA GLU A 338 -22.72 40.59 -0.78
C GLU A 338 -22.67 40.87 0.72
N GLY A 339 -21.82 40.15 1.44
CA GLY A 339 -21.61 40.39 2.89
C GLY A 339 -21.05 41.76 3.16
N ALA A 340 -20.11 42.23 2.34
CA ALA A 340 -19.56 43.59 2.45
C ALA A 340 -20.63 44.66 2.17
N ARG A 341 -21.43 44.51 1.10
CA ARG A 341 -22.54 45.43 0.79
C ARG A 341 -23.55 45.50 1.93
N GLY A 342 -23.92 44.33 2.50
CA GLY A 342 -24.86 44.27 3.63
C GLY A 342 -24.35 44.99 4.86
N ALA A 343 -23.07 44.92 5.17
CA ALA A 343 -22.45 45.56 6.32
C ALA A 343 -22.10 47.05 6.12
N LEU A 344 -21.90 47.50 4.88
CA LEU A 344 -21.36 48.80 4.55
C LEU A 344 -22.24 49.96 5.08
N GLN A 345 -23.55 49.88 4.87
CA GLN A 345 -24.47 50.93 5.29
C GLN A 345 -24.41 51.17 6.79
N GLY A 346 -24.40 50.10 7.59
CA GLY A 346 -24.28 50.15 9.04
C GLY A 346 -22.94 50.78 9.48
N ALA A 347 -21.84 50.39 8.79
CA ALA A 347 -20.50 50.90 9.06
C ALA A 347 -20.38 52.40 8.74
N LEU A 348 -20.94 52.86 7.61
CA LEU A 348 -20.98 54.26 7.21
C LEU A 348 -21.77 55.12 8.22
N VAL A 349 -22.97 54.66 8.64
CA VAL A 349 -23.75 55.35 9.66
C VAL A 349 -22.98 55.45 10.98
N SER A 350 -22.36 54.36 11.43
CA SER A 350 -21.54 54.33 12.64
C SER A 350 -20.36 55.31 12.54
N ALA A 351 -19.62 55.30 11.42
CA ALA A 351 -18.46 56.18 11.19
C ALA A 351 -18.91 57.65 11.22
N ARG A 352 -19.97 58.02 10.51
CA ARG A 352 -20.52 59.39 10.51
C ARG A 352 -20.92 59.85 11.90
N THR A 353 -21.66 59.02 12.65
CA THR A 353 -22.10 59.35 14.02
C THR A 353 -20.91 59.58 14.96
N GLN A 354 -19.90 58.69 14.88
CA GLN A 354 -18.71 58.81 15.71
C GLN A 354 -17.89 60.07 15.35
N ILE A 355 -17.71 60.35 14.07
CA ILE A 355 -17.00 61.55 13.58
C ILE A 355 -17.73 62.82 14.05
N SER A 356 -19.07 62.90 13.88
CA SER A 356 -19.86 64.03 14.32
C SER A 356 -19.80 64.21 15.86
N GLY A 357 -19.92 63.14 16.64
CA GLY A 357 -19.81 63.23 18.10
C GLY A 357 -18.45 63.75 18.59
N VAL A 358 -17.35 63.33 17.92
CA VAL A 358 -16.02 63.83 18.25
C VAL A 358 -15.81 65.28 17.79
N GLU A 359 -16.39 65.67 16.66
CA GLU A 359 -16.37 67.07 16.19
C GLU A 359 -17.04 67.98 17.21
N ASP A 360 -18.24 67.63 17.65
CA ASP A 360 -19.02 68.38 18.63
C ASP A 360 -18.29 68.47 19.97
N TYR A 361 -17.63 67.38 20.39
CA TYR A 361 -16.85 67.36 21.63
C TYR A 361 -15.63 68.29 21.55
N ILE A 362 -14.85 68.19 20.48
CA ILE A 362 -13.67 69.06 20.24
C ILE A 362 -14.08 70.50 20.07
N GLY A 363 -15.23 70.76 19.45
CA GLY A 363 -15.80 72.12 19.28
C GLY A 363 -16.19 72.78 20.59
N SER A 364 -16.75 72.01 21.52
CA SER A 364 -17.28 72.51 22.81
C SER A 364 -16.24 72.51 23.94
N HIS A 365 -15.32 71.55 23.98
CA HIS A 365 -14.35 71.35 25.07
C HIS A 365 -12.90 71.66 24.68
N GLY A 366 -12.67 71.92 23.42
CA GLY A 366 -11.30 72.00 22.85
C GLY A 366 -10.69 70.66 22.60
N GLY A 367 -9.62 70.58 21.83
CA GLY A 367 -8.88 69.37 21.55
C GLY A 367 -7.43 69.65 21.18
N GLY A 368 -6.52 68.80 21.58
CA GLY A 368 -5.10 68.85 21.24
C GLY A 368 -4.84 68.67 19.75
N ALA A 369 -3.61 68.98 19.31
CA ALA A 369 -3.20 68.75 17.90
C ALA A 369 -3.38 67.28 17.45
N GLY A 370 -3.13 66.31 18.34
CA GLY A 370 -3.26 64.87 18.07
C GLY A 370 -4.70 64.47 17.76
N SER A 371 -5.69 64.91 18.58
CA SER A 371 -7.11 64.56 18.37
C SER A 371 -7.63 65.17 17.05
N ARG A 372 -7.26 66.43 16.73
CA ARG A 372 -7.62 67.03 15.45
C ARG A 372 -7.02 66.32 14.25
N THR A 373 -5.78 65.83 14.36
CA THR A 373 -5.11 65.04 13.29
C THR A 373 -5.87 63.74 13.08
N LYS A 374 -6.20 62.98 14.15
CA LYS A 374 -6.98 61.76 14.06
C LYS A 374 -8.37 61.95 13.51
N LEU A 375 -9.05 63.04 13.89
CA LEU A 375 -10.34 63.39 13.31
C LEU A 375 -10.26 63.69 11.81
N ALA A 376 -9.20 64.38 11.36
CA ALA A 376 -8.96 64.67 9.94
C ALA A 376 -8.64 63.34 9.17
N GLU A 377 -7.94 62.39 9.80
CA GLU A 377 -7.71 61.04 9.23
C GLU A 377 -9.05 60.28 9.11
N ALA A 378 -9.89 60.29 10.16
CA ALA A 378 -11.20 59.65 10.13
C ALA A 378 -12.09 60.19 9.00
N LYS A 379 -12.15 61.48 8.81
CA LYS A 379 -12.89 62.09 7.69
C LYS A 379 -12.36 61.69 6.32
N ARG A 380 -11.05 61.62 6.13
CA ARG A 380 -10.45 61.14 4.87
C ARG A 380 -10.84 59.67 4.60
N GLU A 381 -10.79 58.79 5.61
CA GLU A 381 -11.19 57.41 5.47
C GLU A 381 -12.69 57.28 5.15
N LEU A 382 -13.55 58.13 5.73
CA LEU A 382 -14.96 58.18 5.42
C LEU A 382 -15.22 58.54 3.96
N VAL A 383 -14.52 59.57 3.44
CA VAL A 383 -14.62 59.97 2.03
C VAL A 383 -14.13 58.82 1.11
N LEU A 384 -13.05 58.13 1.47
CA LEU A 384 -12.62 56.93 0.75
C LEU A 384 -13.69 55.84 0.74
N ALA A 385 -14.32 55.57 1.89
CA ALA A 385 -15.37 54.59 1.99
C ALA A 385 -16.61 54.90 1.12
N GLU A 386 -16.97 56.19 1.03
CA GLU A 386 -18.11 56.69 0.23
C GLU A 386 -17.86 56.65 -1.29
N ASN A 387 -16.61 56.72 -1.71
CA ASN A 387 -16.21 56.80 -3.13
C ASN A 387 -15.62 55.48 -3.64
N ALA A 388 -15.32 54.51 -2.80
CA ALA A 388 -14.76 53.24 -3.23
C ALA A 388 -15.80 52.43 -4.04
N SER A 389 -15.38 51.92 -5.18
CA SER A 389 -16.22 51.08 -6.05
C SER A 389 -16.35 49.64 -5.56
N ASP A 390 -15.28 49.14 -4.89
CA ASP A 390 -15.29 47.82 -4.28
C ASP A 390 -15.95 47.86 -2.89
N PRO A 391 -17.05 47.10 -2.66
CA PRO A 391 -17.76 47.07 -1.38
C PRO A 391 -16.88 46.62 -0.21
N VAL A 392 -15.86 45.76 -0.43
CA VAL A 392 -14.93 45.32 0.61
C VAL A 392 -14.01 46.42 1.02
N GLU A 393 -13.41 47.11 0.05
CA GLU A 393 -12.56 48.27 0.30
C GLU A 393 -13.36 49.41 0.99
N ALA A 394 -14.57 49.68 0.52
CA ALA A 394 -15.49 50.60 1.13
C ALA A 394 -15.79 50.30 2.62
N LEU A 395 -16.09 49.06 2.91
CA LEU A 395 -16.38 48.57 4.28
C LEU A 395 -15.16 48.71 5.19
N ASP A 396 -13.97 48.33 4.68
CA ASP A 396 -12.73 48.45 5.46
C ASP A 396 -12.33 49.89 5.70
N ALA A 397 -12.53 50.79 4.73
CA ALA A 397 -12.33 52.24 4.91
C ALA A 397 -13.32 52.82 5.93
N ALA A 398 -14.61 52.42 5.90
CA ALA A 398 -15.60 52.83 6.89
C ALA A 398 -15.25 52.38 8.32
N ARG A 399 -14.72 51.14 8.46
CA ARG A 399 -14.23 50.62 9.76
C ARG A 399 -13.00 51.38 10.25
N ARG A 400 -12.06 51.72 9.33
CA ARG A 400 -10.90 52.55 9.67
C ARG A 400 -11.34 53.94 10.09
N ALA A 401 -12.30 54.56 9.39
CA ALA A 401 -12.88 55.82 9.76
C ALA A 401 -13.44 55.81 11.20
N SER A 402 -14.23 54.79 11.57
CA SER A 402 -14.76 54.59 12.92
C SER A 402 -13.65 54.41 13.96
N ASN A 403 -12.60 53.65 13.66
CA ASN A 403 -11.49 53.46 14.59
C ASN A 403 -10.70 54.74 14.81
N ARG A 404 -10.42 55.49 13.74
CA ARG A 404 -9.75 56.81 13.84
C ARG A 404 -10.57 57.87 14.58
N ALA A 405 -11.90 57.81 14.44
CA ALA A 405 -12.79 58.66 15.22
C ALA A 405 -12.74 58.34 16.73
N ARG A 406 -12.70 57.04 17.11
CA ARG A 406 -12.50 56.64 18.52
C ARG A 406 -11.16 57.09 19.06
N ASP A 407 -10.04 56.89 18.29
CA ASP A 407 -8.72 57.36 18.68
C ASP A 407 -8.74 58.89 18.92
N ALA A 408 -9.45 59.64 18.07
CA ALA A 408 -9.60 61.10 18.21
C ALA A 408 -10.40 61.47 19.46
N ASP A 409 -11.48 60.75 19.80
CA ASP A 409 -12.30 60.94 21.02
C ASP A 409 -11.46 60.71 22.27
N ASP A 410 -10.72 59.59 22.32
CA ASP A 410 -9.86 59.24 23.44
C ASP A 410 -8.81 60.30 23.70
N LEU A 411 -8.12 60.79 22.63
CA LEU A 411 -7.13 61.85 22.73
C LEU A 411 -7.75 63.21 23.12
N ALA A 412 -8.98 63.53 22.69
CA ALA A 412 -9.65 64.73 23.05
C ALA A 412 -10.02 64.74 24.52
N ARG A 413 -10.54 63.63 25.05
CA ARG A 413 -10.91 63.48 26.49
C ARG A 413 -9.68 63.47 27.41
N TYR A 414 -8.56 62.87 26.97
CA TYR A 414 -7.31 62.90 27.72
C TYR A 414 -6.68 64.30 27.79
N ALA A 415 -6.78 65.09 26.73
CA ALA A 415 -6.25 66.46 26.69
C ALA A 415 -7.12 67.48 27.47
N GLY A 416 -8.35 67.12 27.81
CA GLY A 416 -9.30 67.94 28.60
C GLY A 416 -9.28 67.65 30.10
N GLN A 417 -8.44 66.71 30.55
CA GLN A 417 -8.17 66.43 31.98
C GLN A 417 -6.87 67.14 32.39
#